data_96c963a3268df8414c4d4360b22002df
#
_entry.id   96c963a3268df8414c4d4360b22002df
#
_cell.length_a   1.000
_cell.length_b   1.000
_cell.length_c   1.000
_cell.angle_alpha   90.00
_cell.angle_beta   90.00
_cell.angle_gamma   90.00
#
_symmetry.space_group_name_H-M   'P 1'
#
loop_
_entity.id
_entity.type
_entity.pdbx_description
1 polymer ?
#
loop_
_entity_poly.entity_id
_entity_poly.type
_entity_poly.pdbx_seq_one_letter_code
_entity_poly.pdbx_strand_id
1 'polypeptide(L)'
;AGDTIVDLVGPLGKATDIRNYGTVVCACGGVGAAPMLPIAQALKAAGNRVVTILAARNKDLIILYDQLKAVSDEIIVMTDDGSMGMKGLVTQGVEEVILREKVDKCITIGPAIMMKFVALTTKKYNIPTEASLNTIMVDGTGMCGACRVTVGGKTKFVCVDGPEFDAHKVDFDE
;
A
#
# COMPACT_ATOMS: atom_id res chain seq x y z
N ALA A 1 3.30 -30.36 -2.76
CA ALA A 1 3.08 -30.34 -4.20
C ALA A 1 2.18 -31.52 -4.59
N GLY A 2 1.22 -31.30 -5.52
CA GLY A 2 0.29 -32.33 -5.94
C GLY A 2 -1.13 -32.24 -5.33
N ASP A 3 -1.33 -31.33 -4.37
CA ASP A 3 -2.66 -31.08 -3.80
C ASP A 3 -3.53 -30.28 -4.79
N THR A 4 -4.85 -30.46 -4.69
CA THR A 4 -5.83 -29.79 -5.54
C THR A 4 -6.63 -28.77 -4.74
N ILE A 5 -6.76 -27.55 -5.26
CA ILE A 5 -7.74 -26.56 -4.78
C ILE A 5 -9.04 -26.85 -5.50
N VAL A 6 -10.09 -27.22 -4.76
CA VAL A 6 -11.37 -27.64 -5.31
C VAL A 6 -12.12 -26.46 -5.91
N ASP A 7 -12.18 -25.34 -5.16
CA ASP A 7 -12.91 -24.13 -5.56
C ASP A 7 -12.02 -22.89 -5.34
N LEU A 8 -12.08 -21.96 -6.28
CA LEU A 8 -11.44 -20.65 -6.20
C LEU A 8 -12.44 -19.58 -6.65
N VAL A 9 -12.79 -18.68 -5.75
CA VAL A 9 -13.69 -17.56 -6.03
C VAL A 9 -12.89 -16.27 -6.08
N GLY A 10 -13.03 -15.52 -7.16
CA GLY A 10 -12.36 -14.22 -7.34
C GLY A 10 -12.42 -13.73 -8.80
N PRO A 11 -11.94 -12.52 -9.07
CA PRO A 11 -11.48 -11.53 -8.10
C PRO A 11 -12.63 -10.98 -7.24
N LEU A 12 -12.36 -10.69 -5.96
CA LEU A 12 -13.31 -10.10 -5.02
C LEU A 12 -12.91 -8.64 -4.72
N GLY A 13 -13.85 -7.87 -4.15
CA GLY A 13 -13.64 -6.46 -3.83
C GLY A 13 -13.69 -5.55 -5.05
N LYS A 14 -13.08 -4.38 -4.91
CA LYS A 14 -12.98 -3.38 -5.96
C LYS A 14 -11.58 -3.35 -6.55
N ALA A 15 -11.51 -3.19 -7.87
CA ALA A 15 -10.24 -3.00 -8.55
C ALA A 15 -9.59 -1.66 -8.12
N THR A 16 -8.26 -1.67 -8.00
CA THR A 16 -7.47 -0.44 -7.83
C THR A 16 -7.72 0.52 -8.99
N ASP A 17 -7.95 1.79 -8.70
CA ASP A 17 -8.13 2.83 -9.72
C ASP A 17 -6.79 3.14 -10.39
N ILE A 18 -6.58 2.57 -11.57
CA ILE A 18 -5.34 2.74 -12.34
C ILE A 18 -5.58 3.73 -13.48
N ARG A 19 -4.91 4.87 -13.39
CA ARG A 19 -4.89 5.92 -14.43
C ARG A 19 -3.60 6.72 -14.34
N ASN A 20 -3.36 7.60 -15.28
CA ASN A 20 -2.25 8.53 -15.19
C ASN A 20 -2.61 9.67 -14.21
N TYR A 21 -1.97 9.67 -13.04
CA TYR A 21 -2.06 10.71 -12.02
C TYR A 21 -0.93 11.74 -12.14
N GLY A 22 0.22 11.33 -12.69
CA GLY A 22 1.49 12.05 -12.67
C GLY A 22 2.54 11.31 -11.84
N THR A 23 2.98 11.86 -10.73
CA THR A 23 3.92 11.18 -9.81
C THR A 23 3.15 10.47 -8.70
N VAL A 24 3.34 9.15 -8.59
CA VAL A 24 2.72 8.29 -7.58
C VAL A 24 3.78 7.70 -6.66
N VAL A 25 3.60 7.90 -5.36
CA VAL A 25 4.41 7.25 -4.33
C VAL A 25 3.73 5.95 -3.90
N CYS A 26 4.44 4.85 -4.02
CA CYS A 26 4.03 3.50 -3.60
C CYS A 26 4.78 3.14 -2.31
N ALA A 27 4.17 3.36 -1.14
CA ALA A 27 4.77 3.11 0.17
C ALA A 27 4.36 1.72 0.69
N CYS A 28 5.30 0.78 0.76
CA CYS A 28 5.00 -0.58 1.18
C CYS A 28 5.94 -1.08 2.28
N GLY A 29 5.39 -1.89 3.19
CA GLY A 29 6.12 -2.45 4.32
C GLY A 29 5.94 -3.95 4.49
N GLY A 30 7.05 -4.66 4.65
CA GLY A 30 7.05 -6.11 4.84
C GLY A 30 6.32 -6.84 3.71
N VAL A 31 5.37 -7.72 4.06
CA VAL A 31 4.57 -8.49 3.10
C VAL A 31 3.74 -7.60 2.15
N GLY A 32 3.48 -6.35 2.52
CA GLY A 32 2.79 -5.37 1.68
C GLY A 32 3.48 -5.08 0.34
N ALA A 33 4.76 -5.44 0.20
CA ALA A 33 5.48 -5.38 -1.08
C ALA A 33 4.85 -6.30 -2.15
N ALA A 34 4.27 -7.43 -1.75
CA ALA A 34 3.68 -8.40 -2.68
C ALA A 34 2.43 -7.83 -3.40
N PRO A 35 1.39 -7.33 -2.72
CA PRO A 35 0.27 -6.70 -3.39
C PRO A 35 0.63 -5.35 -4.03
N MET A 36 1.67 -4.65 -3.56
CA MET A 36 2.13 -3.41 -4.19
C MET A 36 2.74 -3.64 -5.58
N LEU A 37 3.39 -4.76 -5.82
CA LEU A 37 4.07 -5.03 -7.09
C LEU A 37 3.14 -4.92 -8.32
N PRO A 38 1.99 -5.63 -8.40
CA PRO A 38 1.08 -5.51 -9.54
C PRO A 38 0.48 -4.10 -9.66
N ILE A 39 0.25 -3.39 -8.56
CA ILE A 39 -0.25 -2.02 -8.56
C ILE A 39 0.81 -1.07 -9.15
N ALA A 40 2.05 -1.15 -8.69
CA ALA A 40 3.15 -0.34 -9.22
C ALA A 40 3.38 -0.61 -10.71
N GLN A 41 3.31 -1.88 -11.13
CA GLN A 41 3.42 -2.28 -12.52
C GLN A 41 2.29 -1.67 -13.39
N ALA A 42 1.06 -1.74 -12.92
CA ALA A 42 -0.09 -1.19 -13.63
C ALA A 42 -0.03 0.36 -13.71
N LEU A 43 0.36 1.03 -12.61
CA LEU A 43 0.56 2.47 -12.58
C LEU A 43 1.66 2.90 -13.55
N LYS A 44 2.77 2.16 -13.60
CA LYS A 44 3.86 2.41 -14.55
C LYS A 44 3.38 2.26 -16.00
N ALA A 45 2.64 1.19 -16.29
CA ALA A 45 2.06 0.97 -17.62
C ALA A 45 1.05 2.06 -18.02
N ALA A 46 0.36 2.67 -17.05
CA ALA A 46 -0.53 3.81 -17.28
C ALA A 46 0.19 5.16 -17.47
N GLY A 47 1.53 5.17 -17.51
CA GLY A 47 2.34 6.36 -17.80
C GLY A 47 2.64 7.22 -16.57
N ASN A 48 2.48 6.71 -15.35
CA ASN A 48 2.90 7.42 -14.15
C ASN A 48 4.41 7.37 -13.95
N ARG A 49 4.95 8.41 -13.32
CA ARG A 49 6.22 8.30 -12.59
C ARG A 49 5.95 7.58 -11.27
N VAL A 50 6.53 6.40 -11.11
CA VAL A 50 6.36 5.56 -9.92
C VAL A 50 7.60 5.62 -9.05
N VAL A 51 7.43 6.11 -7.81
CA VAL A 51 8.47 6.11 -6.78
C VAL A 51 8.05 5.12 -5.70
N THR A 52 8.77 4.02 -5.57
CA THR A 52 8.47 3.00 -4.55
C THR A 52 9.34 3.20 -3.32
N ILE A 53 8.70 3.23 -2.15
CA ILE A 53 9.37 3.21 -0.85
C ILE A 53 9.12 1.84 -0.23
N LEU A 54 10.17 1.04 -0.18
CA LEU A 54 10.15 -0.33 0.32
C LEU A 54 10.74 -0.36 1.73
N ALA A 55 9.92 -0.66 2.72
CA ALA A 55 10.31 -0.63 4.12
C ALA A 55 10.28 -2.00 4.79
N ALA A 56 11.23 -2.27 5.67
CA ALA A 56 11.25 -3.44 6.54
C ALA A 56 12.05 -3.15 7.82
N ARG A 57 11.95 -4.04 8.82
CA ARG A 57 12.77 -3.91 10.04
C ARG A 57 14.26 -4.06 9.76
N ASN A 58 14.62 -4.96 8.85
CA ASN A 58 16.01 -5.24 8.44
C ASN A 58 16.05 -5.79 7.01
N LYS A 59 17.26 -5.93 6.45
CA LYS A 59 17.48 -6.40 5.08
C LYS A 59 16.91 -7.79 4.79
N ASP A 60 16.90 -8.69 5.78
CA ASP A 60 16.47 -10.09 5.61
C ASP A 60 14.94 -10.20 5.42
N LEU A 61 14.20 -9.14 5.78
CA LEU A 61 12.75 -9.00 5.60
C LEU A 61 12.38 -8.19 4.34
N ILE A 62 13.36 -7.73 3.57
CA ILE A 62 13.11 -7.10 2.27
C ILE A 62 12.78 -8.19 1.26
N ILE A 63 11.60 -8.10 0.67
CA ILE A 63 11.13 -9.01 -0.38
C ILE A 63 10.85 -8.24 -1.67
N LEU A 64 10.95 -8.92 -2.81
CA LEU A 64 10.58 -8.42 -4.14
C LEU A 64 11.32 -7.12 -4.56
N TYR A 65 12.51 -6.86 -4.00
CA TYR A 65 13.28 -5.64 -4.29
C TYR A 65 13.55 -5.48 -5.80
N ASP A 66 14.07 -6.53 -6.45
CA ASP A 66 14.44 -6.46 -7.87
C ASP A 66 13.21 -6.28 -8.77
N GLN A 67 12.12 -6.95 -8.44
CA GLN A 67 10.86 -6.84 -9.17
C GLN A 67 10.24 -5.44 -9.04
N LEU A 68 10.18 -4.89 -7.83
CA LEU A 68 9.69 -3.52 -7.59
C LEU A 68 10.60 -2.48 -8.25
N LYS A 69 11.93 -2.69 -8.20
CA LYS A 69 12.89 -1.83 -8.88
C LYS A 69 12.68 -1.80 -10.40
N ALA A 70 12.37 -2.96 -10.99
CA ALA A 70 12.15 -3.06 -12.45
C ALA A 70 10.90 -2.31 -12.94
N VAL A 71 9.90 -2.12 -12.07
CA VAL A 71 8.62 -1.45 -12.40
C VAL A 71 8.49 -0.04 -11.83
N SER A 72 9.52 0.46 -11.15
CA SER A 72 9.56 1.81 -10.57
C SER A 72 10.59 2.66 -11.28
N ASP A 73 10.34 3.96 -11.38
CA ASP A 73 11.34 4.94 -11.83
C ASP A 73 12.42 5.15 -10.77
N GLU A 74 12.02 4.98 -9.52
CA GLU A 74 12.91 5.11 -8.38
C GLU A 74 12.45 4.16 -7.26
N ILE A 75 13.39 3.57 -6.54
CA ILE A 75 13.13 2.79 -5.35
C ILE A 75 13.99 3.29 -4.19
N ILE A 76 13.33 3.62 -3.10
CA ILE A 76 13.96 4.00 -1.83
C ILE A 76 13.74 2.86 -0.84
N VAL A 77 14.82 2.33 -0.31
CA VAL A 77 14.74 1.27 0.72
C VAL A 77 14.96 1.90 2.08
N MET A 78 14.05 1.59 3.00
CA MET A 78 14.10 2.01 4.40
C MET A 78 14.19 0.79 5.31
N THR A 79 15.17 0.76 6.21
CA THR A 79 15.22 -0.29 7.24
C THR A 79 15.38 0.33 8.62
N ASP A 80 14.66 -0.22 9.61
CA ASP A 80 14.68 0.34 10.97
C ASP A 80 16.10 0.30 11.58
N ASP A 81 16.86 -0.75 11.25
CA ASP A 81 18.22 -0.96 11.73
C ASP A 81 19.32 -0.34 10.85
N GLY A 82 18.97 0.07 9.61
CA GLY A 82 19.94 0.60 8.64
C GLY A 82 20.75 -0.47 7.91
N SER A 83 20.35 -1.73 7.96
CA SER A 83 21.08 -2.85 7.33
C SER A 83 20.99 -2.84 5.79
N MET A 84 20.02 -2.13 5.21
CA MET A 84 19.90 -1.89 3.77
C MET A 84 19.21 -0.55 3.51
N GLY A 85 19.72 0.22 2.55
CA GLY A 85 19.19 1.53 2.22
C GLY A 85 19.39 2.57 3.33
N MET A 86 18.40 3.40 3.56
CA MET A 86 18.43 4.40 4.61
C MET A 86 17.88 3.83 5.93
N LYS A 87 18.50 4.22 7.04
CA LYS A 87 17.98 3.91 8.37
C LYS A 87 16.81 4.82 8.70
N GLY A 88 15.65 4.22 9.01
CA GLY A 88 14.49 4.98 9.41
C GLY A 88 13.17 4.33 9.02
N LEU A 89 12.10 5.08 9.16
CA LEU A 89 10.74 4.64 8.89
C LEU A 89 10.29 5.02 7.46
N VAL A 90 9.33 4.28 6.92
CA VAL A 90 8.72 4.55 5.60
C VAL A 90 8.26 6.00 5.44
N THR A 91 7.75 6.62 6.51
CA THR A 91 7.27 8.02 6.51
C THR A 91 8.36 9.02 6.17
N GLN A 92 9.59 8.77 6.58
CA GLN A 92 10.73 9.64 6.25
C GLN A 92 11.05 9.56 4.75
N GLY A 93 11.00 8.36 4.16
CA GLY A 93 11.16 8.20 2.71
C GLY A 93 10.02 8.85 1.93
N VAL A 94 8.77 8.74 2.41
CA VAL A 94 7.62 9.44 1.81
C VAL A 94 7.81 10.95 1.86
N GLU A 95 8.18 11.49 3.01
CA GLU A 95 8.38 12.93 3.21
C GLU A 95 9.55 13.47 2.38
N GLU A 96 10.63 12.71 2.25
CA GLU A 96 11.77 13.06 1.38
C GLU A 96 11.32 13.25 -0.07
N VAL A 97 10.52 12.34 -0.61
CA VAL A 97 10.01 12.46 -2.00
C VAL A 97 9.09 13.67 -2.12
N ILE A 98 8.19 13.89 -1.16
CA ILE A 98 7.25 15.03 -1.16
C ILE A 98 7.98 16.37 -1.15
N LEU A 99 9.07 16.48 -0.38
CA LEU A 99 9.85 17.71 -0.29
C LEU A 99 10.71 17.97 -1.53
N ARG A 100 11.04 16.93 -2.29
CA ARG A 100 11.90 17.00 -3.46
C ARG A 100 11.15 17.25 -4.76
N GLU A 101 9.96 16.67 -4.89
CA GLU A 101 9.17 16.75 -6.11
C GLU A 101 7.67 16.76 -5.82
N LYS A 102 6.88 17.22 -6.79
CA LYS A 102 5.42 17.19 -6.69
C LYS A 102 4.95 15.74 -6.72
N VAL A 103 4.19 15.34 -5.70
CA VAL A 103 3.52 14.04 -5.60
C VAL A 103 2.02 14.25 -5.82
N ASP A 104 1.44 13.51 -6.76
CA ASP A 104 0.03 13.63 -7.12
C ASP A 104 -0.86 12.60 -6.42
N LYS A 105 -0.28 11.47 -6.01
CA LYS A 105 -0.98 10.41 -5.26
C LYS A 105 0.00 9.57 -4.44
N CYS A 106 -0.47 9.06 -3.32
CA CYS A 106 0.22 8.03 -2.54
C CYS A 106 -0.67 6.79 -2.41
N ILE A 107 -0.06 5.61 -2.51
CA ILE A 107 -0.71 4.33 -2.17
C ILE A 107 0.15 3.68 -1.10
N THR A 108 -0.48 3.22 -0.02
CA THR A 108 0.25 2.59 1.08
C THR A 108 -0.32 1.21 1.41
N ILE A 109 0.58 0.23 1.56
CA ILE A 109 0.23 -1.17 1.89
C ILE A 109 1.23 -1.71 2.90
N GLY A 110 0.74 -2.17 4.04
CA GLY A 110 1.58 -2.74 5.09
C GLY A 110 0.87 -2.83 6.43
N PRO A 111 1.61 -2.89 7.53
CA PRO A 111 1.02 -2.86 8.87
C PRO A 111 0.13 -1.62 9.08
N ALA A 112 -1.00 -1.79 9.77
CA ALA A 112 -1.97 -0.70 10.01
C ALA A 112 -1.31 0.55 10.60
N ILE A 113 -0.42 0.37 11.57
CA ILE A 113 0.32 1.47 12.19
C ILE A 113 1.19 2.24 11.16
N MET A 114 1.82 1.52 10.23
CA MET A 114 2.61 2.14 9.16
C MET A 114 1.70 2.97 8.24
N MET A 115 0.59 2.39 7.78
CA MET A 115 -0.37 3.07 6.90
C MET A 115 -0.97 4.31 7.58
N LYS A 116 -1.29 4.23 8.88
CA LYS A 116 -1.73 5.37 9.69
C LYS A 116 -0.73 6.53 9.63
N PHE A 117 0.55 6.26 9.89
CA PHE A 117 1.55 7.31 9.89
C PHE A 117 1.85 7.84 8.47
N VAL A 118 1.81 7.02 7.44
CA VAL A 118 1.87 7.49 6.04
C VAL A 118 0.70 8.43 5.74
N ALA A 119 -0.53 8.04 6.12
CA ALA A 119 -1.72 8.88 5.95
C ALA A 119 -1.59 10.23 6.67
N LEU A 120 -1.10 10.22 7.90
CA LEU A 120 -0.84 11.46 8.66
C LEU A 120 0.22 12.35 8.01
N THR A 121 1.28 11.75 7.45
CA THR A 121 2.33 12.47 6.73
C THR A 121 1.77 13.13 5.47
N THR A 122 1.13 12.35 4.60
CA THR A 122 0.59 12.84 3.32
C THR A 122 -0.53 13.87 3.51
N LYS A 123 -1.30 13.76 4.60
CA LYS A 123 -2.37 14.71 4.95
C LYS A 123 -1.84 16.12 5.19
N LYS A 124 -0.64 16.28 5.79
CA LYS A 124 0.00 17.59 6.00
C LYS A 124 0.25 18.33 4.68
N TYR A 125 0.48 17.57 3.61
CA TYR A 125 0.79 18.09 2.27
C TYR A 125 -0.41 18.04 1.31
N ASN A 126 -1.60 17.66 1.81
CA ASN A 126 -2.83 17.50 1.02
C ASN A 126 -2.67 16.52 -0.16
N ILE A 127 -1.88 15.47 -0.03
CA ILE A 127 -1.68 14.46 -1.08
C ILE A 127 -2.74 13.38 -0.94
N PRO A 128 -3.59 13.15 -1.97
CA PRO A 128 -4.55 12.05 -1.98
C PRO A 128 -3.86 10.72 -1.72
N THR A 129 -4.32 10.01 -0.69
CA THR A 129 -3.66 8.77 -0.24
C THR A 129 -4.68 7.65 -0.10
N GLU A 130 -4.36 6.51 -0.68
CA GLU A 130 -5.12 5.26 -0.51
C GLU A 130 -4.33 4.29 0.36
N ALA A 131 -5.02 3.68 1.32
CA ALA A 131 -4.51 2.58 2.13
C ALA A 131 -5.21 1.29 1.73
N SER A 132 -4.44 0.27 1.40
CA SER A 132 -4.94 -1.08 1.15
C SER A 132 -5.01 -1.84 2.45
N LEU A 133 -6.23 -1.99 2.97
CA LEU A 133 -6.48 -2.56 4.28
C LEU A 133 -6.53 -4.09 4.22
N ASN A 134 -5.99 -4.73 5.24
CA ASN A 134 -6.03 -6.16 5.43
C ASN A 134 -6.51 -6.49 6.84
N THR A 135 -7.80 -6.76 6.97
CA THR A 135 -8.44 -7.18 8.22
C THR A 135 -8.67 -8.69 8.23
N ILE A 136 -9.25 -9.20 9.32
CA ILE A 136 -9.68 -10.61 9.37
C ILE A 136 -10.64 -10.88 8.21
N MET A 137 -10.33 -11.90 7.41
CA MET A 137 -11.13 -12.31 6.27
C MET A 137 -11.65 -13.73 6.50
N VAL A 138 -12.98 -13.90 6.46
CA VAL A 138 -13.63 -15.20 6.70
C VAL A 138 -14.21 -15.74 5.40
N ASP A 139 -15.20 -15.06 4.81
CA ASP A 139 -15.83 -15.52 3.57
C ASP A 139 -15.43 -14.73 2.30
N GLY A 140 -15.06 -13.48 2.45
CA GLY A 140 -14.66 -12.62 1.32
C GLY A 140 -15.81 -12.07 0.49
N THR A 141 -17.08 -12.41 0.78
CA THR A 141 -18.24 -12.05 -0.04
C THR A 141 -19.11 -10.93 0.56
N GLY A 142 -18.77 -10.47 1.76
CA GLY A 142 -19.52 -9.43 2.48
C GLY A 142 -20.64 -9.96 3.36
N MET A 143 -20.86 -11.27 3.42
CA MET A 143 -21.97 -11.85 4.18
C MET A 143 -21.70 -11.95 5.68
N CYS A 144 -20.48 -12.32 6.08
CA CYS A 144 -20.17 -12.55 7.49
C CYS A 144 -19.89 -11.29 8.32
N GLY A 145 -19.55 -10.16 7.66
CA GLY A 145 -19.25 -8.90 8.32
C GLY A 145 -17.96 -8.87 9.16
N ALA A 146 -17.10 -9.89 9.06
CA ALA A 146 -15.87 -9.98 9.86
C ALA A 146 -14.84 -8.89 9.49
N CYS A 147 -14.75 -8.52 8.21
CA CYS A 147 -13.76 -7.58 7.68
C CYS A 147 -14.22 -6.11 7.75
N ARG A 148 -15.05 -5.76 8.73
CA ARG A 148 -15.54 -4.37 8.86
C ARG A 148 -14.43 -3.42 9.27
N VAL A 149 -14.52 -2.21 8.76
CA VAL A 149 -13.66 -1.06 9.11
C VAL A 149 -14.52 0.20 9.12
N THR A 150 -14.10 1.22 9.84
CA THR A 150 -14.74 2.54 9.80
C THR A 150 -13.99 3.47 8.88
N VAL A 151 -14.68 3.98 7.85
CA VAL A 151 -14.14 4.94 6.89
C VAL A 151 -15.08 6.13 6.77
N GLY A 152 -14.61 7.33 7.16
CA GLY A 152 -15.41 8.54 7.14
C GLY A 152 -16.65 8.44 8.05
N GLY A 153 -16.53 7.78 9.19
CA GLY A 153 -17.62 7.55 10.15
C GLY A 153 -18.68 6.53 9.69
N LYS A 154 -18.40 5.76 8.63
CA LYS A 154 -19.31 4.74 8.11
C LYS A 154 -18.66 3.37 8.12
N THR A 155 -19.39 2.35 8.53
CA THR A 155 -18.93 0.96 8.42
C THR A 155 -18.80 0.56 6.96
N LYS A 156 -17.66 -0.05 6.62
CA LYS A 156 -17.32 -0.61 5.32
C LYS A 156 -16.81 -2.03 5.49
N PHE A 157 -16.89 -2.82 4.43
CA PHE A 157 -16.38 -4.19 4.40
C PHE A 157 -15.22 -4.28 3.40
N VAL A 158 -14.04 -4.62 3.90
CA VAL A 158 -12.81 -4.65 3.08
C VAL A 158 -12.97 -5.56 1.87
N CYS A 159 -13.62 -6.70 2.03
CA CYS A 159 -13.82 -7.67 0.95
C CYS A 159 -14.79 -7.23 -0.16
N VAL A 160 -15.61 -6.20 0.06
CA VAL A 160 -16.62 -5.72 -0.89
C VAL A 160 -16.38 -4.28 -1.29
N ASP A 161 -16.11 -3.40 -0.30
CA ASP A 161 -15.94 -1.96 -0.52
C ASP A 161 -14.49 -1.57 -0.84
N GLY A 162 -13.51 -2.42 -0.50
CA GLY A 162 -12.08 -2.23 -0.65
C GLY A 162 -11.42 -3.24 -1.59
N PRO A 163 -10.11 -3.49 -1.43
CA PRO A 163 -9.31 -3.24 -0.22
C PRO A 163 -8.80 -1.81 -0.03
N GLU A 164 -8.74 -1.00 -1.10
CA GLU A 164 -8.24 0.37 -1.02
C GLU A 164 -9.32 1.34 -0.54
N PHE A 165 -8.96 2.19 0.41
CA PHE A 165 -9.80 3.26 0.94
C PHE A 165 -9.01 4.57 1.06
N ASP A 166 -9.73 5.70 1.02
CA ASP A 166 -9.15 7.01 1.34
C ASP A 166 -8.52 6.96 2.75
N ALA A 167 -7.20 6.93 2.79
CA ALA A 167 -6.43 6.74 4.02
C ALA A 167 -6.67 7.87 5.04
N HIS A 168 -7.06 9.06 4.57
CA HIS A 168 -7.36 10.20 5.44
C HIS A 168 -8.72 10.08 6.14
N LYS A 169 -9.54 9.11 5.77
CA LYS A 169 -10.86 8.83 6.36
C LYS A 169 -10.94 7.52 7.12
N VAL A 170 -9.91 6.67 7.01
CA VAL A 170 -9.85 5.40 7.75
C VAL A 170 -9.64 5.70 9.22
N ASP A 171 -10.44 5.04 10.07
CA ASP A 171 -10.17 4.96 11.50
C ASP A 171 -9.19 3.80 11.74
N PHE A 172 -7.94 4.15 12.01
CA PHE A 172 -6.88 3.16 12.28
C PHE A 172 -6.77 2.76 13.75
N ASP A 173 -7.61 3.34 14.62
CA ASP A 173 -7.59 3.09 16.06
C ASP A 173 -8.69 2.11 16.51
N GLU A 174 -9.53 1.65 15.58
CA GLU A 174 -10.61 0.68 15.78
C GLU A 174 -10.15 -0.79 15.80
#